data_ccda175210506f275424171b36f078fd
#
_entry.id   ccda175210506f275424171b36f078fd
#
_cell.length_a   1.000
_cell.length_b   1.000
_cell.length_c   1.000
_cell.angle_alpha   90.00
_cell.angle_beta   90.00
_cell.angle_gamma   90.00
#
_symmetry.space_group_name_H-M   'P 1'
#
loop_
_entity.id
_entity.type
_entity.pdbx_description
1 polymer ?
#
loop_
_entity_poly.entity_id
_entity_poly.type
_entity_poly.pdbx_seq_one_letter_code
_entity_poly.pdbx_strand_id
1 'polypeptide(L)'
;MNTLKAEKRSMDVKAKKLRREGFVTGNLFGKEIEGSIPLKMDRFEVERLLKTDHKGSQIMLNVEGQDYDVLIKEVDYNAMKRCVDEIDFQALVS
;
A
#
# COMPACT_ATOMS: atom_id res chain seq x y z
N MET A 1 5.86 15.16 -4.86
CA MET A 1 5.00 14.08 -4.37
C MET A 1 5.57 12.73 -4.79
N ASN A 2 5.73 11.81 -3.86
CA ASN A 2 6.27 10.49 -4.17
C ASN A 2 5.20 9.60 -4.82
N THR A 3 5.67 8.68 -5.66
CA THR A 3 4.80 7.70 -6.32
C THR A 3 5.19 6.31 -5.87
N LEU A 4 4.19 5.49 -5.55
CA LEU A 4 4.38 4.09 -5.19
C LEU A 4 3.62 3.24 -6.18
N LYS A 5 4.28 2.20 -6.71
CA LYS A 5 3.63 1.24 -7.60
C LYS A 5 3.01 0.11 -6.81
N ALA A 6 1.79 -0.26 -7.17
CA ALA A 6 1.06 -1.34 -6.55
C ALA A 6 0.40 -2.21 -7.60
N GLU A 7 0.13 -3.46 -7.24
CA GLU A 7 -0.62 -4.38 -8.07
C GLU A 7 -1.83 -4.87 -7.30
N LYS A 8 -2.90 -5.19 -8.00
CA LYS A 8 -4.07 -5.81 -7.38
C LYS A 8 -3.70 -7.22 -6.92
N ARG A 9 -4.08 -7.53 -5.70
CA ARG A 9 -3.74 -8.80 -5.09
C ARG A 9 -4.87 -9.80 -5.32
N SER A 10 -4.51 -11.03 -5.72
CA SER A 10 -5.47 -12.12 -5.74
C SER A 10 -5.75 -12.56 -4.30
N MET A 11 -7.03 -12.66 -3.93
CA MET A 11 -7.41 -13.12 -2.61
C MET A 11 -7.22 -14.63 -2.42
N ASP A 12 -6.92 -15.36 -3.51
CA ASP A 12 -6.58 -16.76 -3.43
C ASP A 12 -5.18 -17.00 -2.87
N VAL A 13 -4.32 -15.97 -2.93
CA VAL A 13 -2.97 -16.04 -2.37
C VAL A 13 -2.98 -15.36 -1.00
N LYS A 14 -2.60 -16.11 0.03
CA LYS A 14 -2.61 -15.60 1.40
C LYS A 14 -1.57 -14.51 1.60
N ALA A 15 -1.92 -13.51 2.42
CA ALA A 15 -1.04 -12.39 2.73
C ALA A 15 0.30 -12.86 3.28
N LYS A 16 0.28 -13.87 4.14
CA LYS A 16 1.50 -14.42 4.76
C LYS A 16 2.48 -14.93 3.70
N LYS A 17 1.98 -15.57 2.65
CA LYS A 17 2.82 -16.04 1.55
C LYS A 17 3.45 -14.88 0.81
N LEU A 18 2.67 -13.85 0.49
CA LEU A 18 3.17 -12.67 -0.19
C LEU A 18 4.24 -11.96 0.63
N ARG A 19 4.04 -11.85 1.93
CA ARG A 19 5.02 -11.21 2.81
C ARG A 19 6.33 -11.98 2.84
N ARG A 20 6.29 -13.31 2.79
CA ARG A 20 7.51 -14.14 2.71
C ARG A 20 8.22 -13.95 1.38
N GLU A 21 7.50 -13.63 0.32
CA GLU A 21 8.07 -13.41 -1.01
C GLU A 21 8.61 -11.99 -1.20
N GLY A 22 8.52 -11.14 -0.17
CA GLY A 22 9.06 -9.78 -0.23
C GLY A 22 8.05 -8.71 -0.57
N PHE A 23 6.75 -9.01 -0.42
CA PHE A 23 5.68 -8.04 -0.66
C PHE A 23 5.10 -7.51 0.64
N VAL A 24 4.63 -6.27 0.56
CA VAL A 24 3.77 -5.67 1.59
C VAL A 24 2.35 -5.73 1.03
N THR A 25 1.40 -6.10 1.87
CA THR A 25 -0.01 -6.13 1.49
C THR A 25 -0.72 -4.89 1.99
N GLY A 26 -1.86 -4.57 1.39
CA GLY A 26 -2.64 -3.42 1.83
C GLY A 26 -3.94 -3.30 1.08
N ASN A 27 -4.64 -2.20 1.31
CA ASN A 27 -5.92 -1.91 0.67
C ASN A 27 -5.98 -0.46 0.24
N LEU A 28 -6.70 -0.23 -0.85
CA LEU A 28 -7.06 1.10 -1.31
C LEU A 28 -8.57 1.22 -1.17
N PHE A 29 -9.03 2.26 -0.44
CA PHE A 29 -10.45 2.50 -0.24
C PHE A 29 -10.75 3.99 -0.36
N GLY A 30 -12.02 4.34 -0.47
CA GLY A 30 -12.45 5.73 -0.58
C GLY A 30 -13.84 5.83 -1.17
N LYS A 31 -14.39 7.06 -1.25
CA LYS A 31 -15.76 7.29 -1.70
C LYS A 31 -16.02 6.85 -3.13
N GLU A 32 -15.02 7.00 -4.01
CA GLU A 32 -15.15 6.65 -5.41
C GLU A 32 -14.74 5.20 -5.70
N ILE A 33 -14.32 4.47 -4.67
CA ILE A 33 -13.92 3.09 -4.79
C ILE A 33 -14.97 2.22 -4.12
N GLU A 34 -15.61 1.36 -4.92
CA GLU A 34 -16.60 0.44 -4.40
C GLU A 34 -15.92 -0.64 -3.57
N GLY A 35 -16.21 -0.65 -2.26
CA GLY A 35 -15.55 -1.54 -1.34
C GLY A 35 -14.10 -1.15 -1.12
N SER A 36 -13.20 -2.09 -1.27
CA SER A 36 -11.77 -1.82 -1.21
C SER A 36 -11.04 -2.66 -2.26
N ILE A 37 -9.89 -2.16 -2.70
CA ILE A 37 -9.05 -2.87 -3.66
C ILE A 37 -7.87 -3.45 -2.89
N PRO A 38 -7.77 -4.79 -2.77
CA PRO A 38 -6.61 -5.39 -2.12
C PRO A 38 -5.38 -5.26 -3.00
N LEU A 39 -4.24 -4.92 -2.38
CA LEU A 39 -3.02 -4.58 -3.08
C LEU A 39 -1.84 -5.38 -2.56
N LYS A 40 -0.82 -5.51 -3.41
CA LYS A 40 0.52 -5.94 -3.01
C LYS A 40 1.53 -4.95 -3.59
N MET A 41 2.57 -4.69 -2.82
CA MET A 41 3.62 -3.73 -3.19
C MET A 41 4.97 -4.30 -2.84
N ASP A 42 6.01 -3.93 -3.59
CA ASP A 42 7.37 -4.33 -3.29
C ASP A 42 7.81 -3.74 -1.95
N ARG A 43 8.36 -4.57 -1.06
CA ARG A 43 8.76 -4.14 0.28
C ARG A 43 9.80 -3.03 0.25
N PHE A 44 10.79 -3.13 -0.64
CA PHE A 44 11.85 -2.12 -0.72
C PHE A 44 11.30 -0.77 -1.15
N GLU A 45 10.34 -0.77 -2.07
CA GLU A 45 9.70 0.46 -2.52
C GLU A 45 8.87 1.09 -1.40
N VAL A 46 8.16 0.27 -0.62
CA VAL A 46 7.39 0.77 0.52
C VAL A 46 8.32 1.34 1.59
N GLU A 47 9.40 0.62 1.91
CA GLU A 47 10.34 1.09 2.92
C GLU A 47 11.05 2.36 2.48
N ARG A 48 11.37 2.50 1.19
CA ARG A 48 11.94 3.72 0.65
C ARG A 48 10.97 4.88 0.80
N LEU A 49 9.70 4.67 0.48
CA LEU A 49 8.66 5.68 0.64
C LEU A 49 8.57 6.15 2.09
N LEU A 50 8.59 5.21 3.03
CA LEU A 50 8.42 5.52 4.45
C LEU A 50 9.64 6.17 5.10
N LYS A 51 10.73 6.35 4.36
CA LYS A 51 11.85 7.16 4.83
C LYS A 51 11.53 8.65 4.81
N THR A 52 10.64 9.07 3.90
CA THR A 52 10.28 10.48 3.71
C THR A 52 8.80 10.76 3.99
N ASP A 53 7.96 9.74 3.94
CA ASP A 53 6.52 9.86 4.14
C ASP A 53 6.07 8.99 5.31
N HIS A 54 4.91 9.30 5.86
CA HIS A 54 4.38 8.61 7.04
C HIS A 54 2.86 8.63 7.00
N LYS A 55 2.24 8.06 8.03
CA LYS A 55 0.79 8.09 8.18
C LYS A 55 0.30 9.54 8.08
N GLY A 56 -0.66 9.77 7.20
CA GLY A 56 -1.19 11.10 6.90
C GLY A 56 -0.56 11.78 5.69
N SER A 57 0.56 11.28 5.20
CA SER A 57 1.20 11.86 4.00
C SER A 57 0.37 11.58 2.75
N GLN A 58 0.36 12.55 1.84
CA GLN A 58 -0.28 12.40 0.54
C GLN A 58 0.75 11.92 -0.47
N ILE A 59 0.42 10.87 -1.20
CA ILE A 59 1.29 10.32 -2.25
C ILE A 59 0.45 9.99 -3.48
N MET A 60 1.14 9.69 -4.58
CA MET A 60 0.52 9.16 -5.78
C MET A 60 0.67 7.63 -5.75
N LEU A 61 -0.44 6.92 -5.83
CA LEU A 61 -0.43 5.45 -5.89
C LEU A 61 -0.76 5.02 -7.30
N ASN A 62 0.16 4.31 -7.95
CA ASN A 62 -0.05 3.76 -9.29
C ASN A 62 -0.45 2.29 -9.16
N VAL A 63 -1.71 1.99 -9.50
CA VAL A 63 -2.24 0.64 -9.44
C VAL A 63 -2.43 0.13 -10.87
N GLU A 64 -1.49 -0.70 -11.31
CA GLU A 64 -1.53 -1.32 -12.63
C GLU A 64 -1.75 -0.32 -13.77
N GLY A 65 -1.06 0.81 -13.69
CA GLY A 65 -1.11 1.84 -14.71
C GLY A 65 -2.10 2.97 -14.44
N GLN A 66 -2.93 2.85 -13.40
CA GLN A 66 -3.86 3.91 -13.03
C GLN A 66 -3.38 4.65 -11.80
N ASP A 67 -3.30 5.97 -11.88
CA ASP A 67 -2.84 6.82 -10.78
C ASP A 67 -3.99 7.25 -9.89
N TYR A 68 -3.75 7.20 -8.58
CA TYR A 68 -4.68 7.68 -7.55
C TYR A 68 -3.95 8.61 -6.60
N ASP A 69 -4.57 9.75 -6.29
CA ASP A 69 -4.12 10.60 -5.18
C ASP A 69 -4.63 9.96 -3.89
N VAL A 70 -3.72 9.63 -2.98
CA VAL A 70 -4.09 8.93 -1.75
C VAL A 70 -3.38 9.51 -0.53
N LEU A 71 -3.97 9.24 0.63
CA LEU A 71 -3.30 9.43 1.91
C LEU A 71 -2.85 8.06 2.43
N ILE A 72 -1.68 8.03 3.07
CA ILE A 72 -1.28 6.85 3.83
C ILE A 72 -2.14 6.82 5.09
N LYS A 73 -3.06 5.88 5.16
CA LYS A 73 -4.04 5.81 6.24
C LYS A 73 -3.55 5.04 7.44
N GLU A 74 -2.93 3.89 7.20
CA GLU A 74 -2.37 3.03 8.25
C GLU A 74 -1.09 2.38 7.77
N VAL A 75 -0.15 2.19 8.69
CA VAL A 75 1.07 1.43 8.46
C VAL A 75 1.20 0.44 9.61
N ASP A 76 1.26 -0.85 9.27
CA ASP A 76 1.42 -1.91 10.25
C ASP A 76 2.87 -2.40 10.19
N TYR A 77 3.66 -1.98 11.16
CA TYR A 77 5.07 -2.31 11.26
C TYR A 77 5.26 -3.51 12.18
N ASN A 78 5.90 -4.54 11.66
CA ASN A 78 6.23 -5.73 12.45
C ASN A 78 7.60 -5.55 13.10
N ALA A 79 7.60 -5.24 14.39
CA ALA A 79 8.84 -4.95 15.12
C ALA A 79 9.76 -6.15 15.23
N MET A 80 9.21 -7.35 15.28
CA MET A 80 10.01 -8.58 15.38
C MET A 80 10.80 -8.84 14.11
N LYS A 81 10.16 -8.64 12.95
CA LYS A 81 10.80 -8.81 11.65
C LYS A 81 11.50 -7.55 11.16
N ARG A 82 11.28 -6.43 11.84
CA ARG A 82 11.79 -5.10 11.47
C ARG A 82 11.40 -4.70 10.05
N CYS A 83 10.16 -4.97 9.69
CA CYS A 83 9.65 -4.63 8.36
C CYS A 83 8.17 -4.26 8.43
N VAL A 84 7.71 -3.61 7.36
CA VAL A 84 6.29 -3.27 7.21
C VAL A 84 5.55 -4.49 6.69
N ASP A 85 4.47 -4.89 7.35
CA ASP A 85 3.62 -5.99 6.91
C ASP A 85 2.45 -5.50 6.07
N GLU A 86 1.86 -4.35 6.43
CA GLU A 86 0.70 -3.84 5.73
C GLU A 86 0.70 -2.32 5.68
N ILE A 87 0.16 -1.77 4.59
CA ILE A 87 -0.02 -0.33 4.44
C ILE A 87 -1.34 -0.09 3.72
N ASP A 88 -2.20 0.74 4.31
CA ASP A 88 -3.51 1.05 3.74
C ASP A 88 -3.56 2.49 3.26
N PHE A 89 -4.28 2.70 2.17
CA PHE A 89 -4.40 4.00 1.52
C PHE A 89 -5.86 4.42 1.39
N GLN A 90 -6.10 5.69 1.59
CA GLN A 90 -7.42 6.28 1.36
C GLN A 90 -7.34 7.19 0.13
N ALA A 91 -8.16 6.90 -0.88
CA ALA A 91 -8.24 7.72 -2.08
C ALA A 91 -8.83 9.08 -1.74
N LEU A 92 -8.21 10.12 -2.29
CA LEU A 92 -8.68 11.48 -2.11
C LEU A 92 -9.67 11.83 -3.23
N VAL A 93 -10.72 12.54 -2.85
CA VAL A 93 -11.71 13.04 -3.82
C VAL A 93 -11.29 14.45 -4.20
N SER A 94 -11.13 14.68 -5.50
CA SER A 94 -10.78 16.00 -6.01
C SER A 94 -12.01 16.91 -6.05
#